data_c5ac095eec50385634ed575f3e06b70c
#
_entry.id   c5ac095eec50385634ed575f3e06b70c
#
_cell.length_a   1.000
_cell.length_b   1.000
_cell.length_c   1.000
_cell.angle_alpha   90.00
_cell.angle_beta   90.00
_cell.angle_gamma   90.00
#
_symmetry.space_group_name_H-M   'P 1'
#
loop_
_entity.id
_entity.type
_entity.pdbx_description
1 polymer ?
#
loop_
_entity_poly.entity_id
_entity_poly.type
_entity_poly.pdbx_seq_one_letter_code
_entity_poly.pdbx_strand_id
1 'polypeptide(L)'
;MKITSLYQLILSACLLISINTQAQTSNYYSSFDKTKIHYQIAGKGEPVLLIHGFTNTLNDWKKKPIYDSLLSKGYQVILVDLRGNGLSDKPENPEAYTNNAEAKDLMGLMQYLQFKSYKAIGYSRGSIILASLLVMDQHCSTSVLGGMGADFTNPNWPRRIGFYNALMNDTIPGYESFRKYIGEKGLSPKVLASQQKEQPSTSKAQLAKLKQSVLVICGIEDADNGNGIDLQQLIPNSLFVNVPGNHNSASGTKEFASAILQFLNPSSH
;
A
#
# COMPACT_ATOMS: atom_id res chain seq x y z
N MET A 1 24.82 -38.57 -66.34
CA MET A 1 24.81 -38.58 -64.89
C MET A 1 24.53 -37.16 -64.35
N LYS A 2 23.29 -36.90 -63.91
CA LYS A 2 22.88 -35.60 -63.42
C LYS A 2 22.70 -35.74 -61.91
N ILE A 3 23.48 -34.97 -61.16
CA ILE A 3 23.39 -34.89 -59.73
C ILE A 3 22.44 -33.68 -59.42
N THR A 4 21.25 -33.97 -58.92
CA THR A 4 20.28 -33.00 -58.49
C THR A 4 20.52 -32.70 -57.01
N SER A 5 20.99 -31.44 -56.73
CA SER A 5 21.18 -30.91 -55.39
C SER A 5 19.83 -30.54 -54.80
N LEU A 6 19.50 -31.14 -53.66
CA LEU A 6 18.28 -30.89 -52.89
C LEU A 6 18.59 -29.76 -51.90
N TYR A 7 18.16 -28.51 -52.14
CA TYR A 7 18.20 -27.41 -51.17
C TYR A 7 17.01 -27.56 -50.25
N GLN A 8 17.28 -27.98 -49.00
CA GLN A 8 16.30 -27.87 -47.90
C GLN A 8 16.24 -26.42 -47.43
N LEU A 9 15.12 -25.76 -47.68
CA LEU A 9 14.77 -24.49 -47.07
C LEU A 9 14.41 -24.77 -45.60
N ILE A 10 15.29 -24.40 -44.67
CA ILE A 10 14.98 -24.34 -43.26
C ILE A 10 14.28 -22.99 -43.03
N LEU A 11 12.95 -23.04 -42.95
CA LEU A 11 12.15 -21.87 -42.49
C LEU A 11 12.32 -21.71 -41.00
N SER A 12 13.21 -20.82 -40.59
CA SER A 12 13.39 -20.44 -39.20
C SER A 12 12.20 -19.53 -38.79
N ALA A 13 11.19 -20.12 -38.18
CA ALA A 13 10.09 -19.35 -37.55
C ALA A 13 10.63 -18.64 -36.31
N CYS A 14 11.10 -17.42 -36.48
CA CYS A 14 11.33 -16.53 -35.35
C CYS A 14 9.98 -16.22 -34.68
N LEU A 15 9.68 -16.92 -33.58
CA LEU A 15 8.61 -16.57 -32.67
C LEU A 15 8.97 -15.22 -32.02
N LEU A 16 8.48 -14.13 -32.58
CA LEU A 16 8.55 -12.81 -31.96
C LEU A 16 7.62 -12.84 -30.73
N ILE A 17 8.19 -13.22 -29.59
CA ILE A 17 7.55 -12.96 -28.29
C ILE A 17 7.53 -11.44 -28.13
N SER A 18 6.41 -10.85 -28.50
CA SER A 18 6.14 -9.44 -28.18
C SER A 18 6.02 -9.32 -26.67
N ILE A 19 7.13 -9.00 -26.00
CA ILE A 19 7.09 -8.54 -24.62
C ILE A 19 6.35 -7.20 -24.68
N ASN A 20 5.04 -7.24 -24.42
CA ASN A 20 4.24 -6.04 -24.20
C ASN A 20 4.71 -5.40 -22.90
N THR A 21 5.80 -4.67 -22.93
CA THR A 21 6.16 -3.71 -21.88
C THR A 21 5.12 -2.59 -21.95
N GLN A 22 4.00 -2.79 -21.26
CA GLN A 22 3.01 -1.74 -21.12
C GLN A 22 3.71 -0.59 -20.37
N ALA A 23 4.04 0.49 -21.10
CA ALA A 23 4.67 1.66 -20.54
C ALA A 23 3.82 2.14 -19.35
N GLN A 24 4.42 2.18 -18.19
CA GLN A 24 3.79 2.59 -16.95
C GLN A 24 3.57 4.10 -17.04
N THR A 25 2.35 4.52 -17.37
CA THR A 25 2.01 5.95 -17.50
C THR A 25 1.79 6.55 -16.12
N SER A 26 2.51 7.64 -15.83
CA SER A 26 2.21 8.50 -14.69
C SER A 26 0.89 9.23 -14.94
N ASN A 27 -0.07 9.06 -14.04
CA ASN A 27 -1.38 9.67 -14.13
C ASN A 27 -1.67 10.47 -12.85
N TYR A 28 -2.60 11.42 -12.98
CA TYR A 28 -3.04 12.24 -11.85
C TYR A 28 -4.56 12.24 -11.75
N TYR A 29 -5.04 12.06 -10.53
CA TYR A 29 -6.44 12.24 -10.16
C TYR A 29 -6.59 13.54 -9.36
N SER A 30 -7.54 14.39 -9.70
CA SER A 30 -7.87 15.58 -8.92
C SER A 30 -8.88 15.21 -7.84
N SER A 31 -8.46 15.25 -6.59
CA SER A 31 -9.29 14.85 -5.45
C SER A 31 -10.38 15.87 -5.12
N PHE A 32 -11.20 15.57 -4.10
CA PHE A 32 -12.35 16.37 -3.67
C PHE A 32 -12.02 17.83 -3.33
N ASP A 33 -10.78 18.11 -2.93
CA ASP A 33 -10.24 19.44 -2.59
C ASP A 33 -9.26 19.97 -3.65
N LYS A 34 -9.23 19.36 -4.84
CA LYS A 34 -8.34 19.65 -5.98
C LYS A 34 -6.87 19.25 -5.76
N THR A 35 -6.53 18.58 -4.65
CA THR A 35 -5.21 17.98 -4.46
C THR A 35 -4.96 16.96 -5.57
N LYS A 36 -3.84 17.06 -6.28
CA LYS A 36 -3.46 16.13 -7.33
C LYS A 36 -2.82 14.89 -6.72
N ILE A 37 -3.42 13.76 -6.95
CA ILE A 37 -2.97 12.46 -6.47
C ILE A 37 -2.35 11.69 -7.64
N HIS A 38 -1.06 11.42 -7.53
CA HIS A 38 -0.32 10.64 -8.52
C HIS A 38 -0.60 9.16 -8.36
N TYR A 39 -0.86 8.48 -9.47
CA TYR A 39 -1.04 7.03 -9.47
C TYR A 39 -0.49 6.39 -10.75
N GLN A 40 -0.29 5.08 -10.70
CA GLN A 40 0.11 4.27 -11.84
C GLN A 40 -0.70 2.99 -11.85
N ILE A 41 -0.95 2.47 -13.05
CA ILE A 41 -1.67 1.21 -13.26
C ILE A 41 -0.77 0.26 -14.05
N ALA A 42 -0.71 -0.99 -13.61
CA ALA A 42 0.00 -2.06 -14.29
C ALA A 42 -0.85 -3.33 -14.35
N GLY A 43 -0.72 -4.11 -15.42
CA GLY A 43 -1.50 -5.33 -15.62
C GLY A 43 -2.95 -5.06 -16.03
N LYS A 44 -3.72 -6.15 -16.06
CA LYS A 44 -5.16 -6.16 -16.37
C LYS A 44 -5.82 -7.23 -15.50
N GLY A 45 -7.12 -7.07 -15.22
CA GLY A 45 -7.90 -8.02 -14.41
C GLY A 45 -8.49 -7.40 -13.17
N GLU A 46 -8.66 -8.18 -12.11
CA GLU A 46 -9.25 -7.68 -10.86
C GLU A 46 -8.34 -6.62 -10.21
N PRO A 47 -8.89 -5.44 -9.84
CA PRO A 47 -8.07 -4.35 -9.33
C PRO A 47 -7.60 -4.58 -7.89
N VAL A 48 -6.31 -4.31 -7.65
CA VAL A 48 -5.68 -4.31 -6.32
C VAL A 48 -4.97 -2.99 -6.09
N LEU A 49 -5.42 -2.22 -5.11
CA LEU A 49 -4.83 -0.95 -4.69
C LEU A 49 -3.69 -1.21 -3.70
N LEU A 50 -2.50 -0.66 -3.95
CA LEU A 50 -1.34 -0.73 -3.06
C LEU A 50 -1.08 0.61 -2.38
N ILE A 51 -1.11 0.63 -1.04
CA ILE A 51 -1.02 1.83 -0.20
C ILE A 51 0.27 1.76 0.62
N HIS A 52 1.22 2.65 0.33
CA HIS A 52 2.54 2.67 0.95
C HIS A 52 2.54 3.23 2.39
N GLY A 53 3.63 2.99 3.14
CA GLY A 53 3.84 3.49 4.49
C GLY A 53 4.28 4.96 4.58
N PHE A 54 4.53 5.40 5.81
CA PHE A 54 5.04 6.74 6.11
C PHE A 54 6.39 6.98 5.42
N THR A 55 6.65 8.13 4.88
CA THR A 55 7.88 8.50 4.16
C THR A 55 8.17 7.74 2.85
N ASN A 56 7.35 6.77 2.48
CA ASN A 56 7.50 5.96 1.27
C ASN A 56 6.75 6.57 0.08
N THR A 57 6.87 5.89 -1.07
CA THR A 57 6.20 6.22 -2.32
C THR A 57 5.64 4.95 -2.98
N LEU A 58 4.85 5.10 -4.02
CA LEU A 58 4.38 3.97 -4.83
C LEU A 58 5.52 3.11 -5.40
N ASN A 59 6.71 3.69 -5.63
CA ASN A 59 7.87 2.96 -6.16
C ASN A 59 8.44 1.93 -5.17
N ASP A 60 8.15 2.08 -3.87
CA ASP A 60 8.62 1.11 -2.88
C ASP A 60 7.90 -0.24 -3.00
N TRP A 61 6.66 -0.24 -3.48
CA TRP A 61 5.94 -1.48 -3.81
C TRP A 61 6.56 -2.25 -4.97
N LYS A 62 7.07 -1.55 -5.99
CA LYS A 62 7.70 -2.18 -7.18
C LYS A 62 8.95 -2.98 -6.87
N LYS A 63 9.58 -2.70 -5.72
CA LYS A 63 10.78 -3.41 -5.23
C LYS A 63 10.43 -4.66 -4.41
N LYS A 64 9.14 -4.94 -4.19
CA LYS A 64 8.68 -6.02 -3.32
C LYS A 64 8.11 -7.19 -4.12
N PRO A 65 8.39 -8.45 -3.72
CA PRO A 65 7.91 -9.64 -4.43
C PRO A 65 6.41 -9.66 -4.69
N ILE A 66 5.61 -9.07 -3.81
CA ILE A 66 4.15 -9.02 -3.97
C ILE A 66 3.72 -8.30 -5.26
N TYR A 67 4.43 -7.26 -5.69
CA TYR A 67 4.09 -6.52 -6.89
C TYR A 67 4.13 -7.42 -8.15
N ASP A 68 5.27 -8.05 -8.40
CA ASP A 68 5.43 -8.95 -9.54
C ASP A 68 4.51 -10.18 -9.42
N SER A 69 4.30 -10.66 -8.20
CA SER A 69 3.42 -11.78 -7.93
C SER A 69 1.96 -11.48 -8.27
N LEU A 70 1.45 -10.29 -7.95
CA LEU A 70 0.11 -9.86 -8.34
C LEU A 70 -0.03 -9.78 -9.86
N LEU A 71 0.93 -9.17 -10.54
CA LEU A 71 0.93 -9.08 -12.01
C LEU A 71 0.95 -10.45 -12.67
N SER A 72 1.79 -11.37 -12.18
CA SER A 72 1.89 -12.75 -12.71
C SER A 72 0.61 -13.56 -12.48
N LYS A 73 -0.18 -13.22 -11.48
CA LYS A 73 -1.50 -13.82 -11.19
C LYS A 73 -2.65 -13.14 -11.94
N GLY A 74 -2.36 -12.18 -12.81
CA GLY A 74 -3.35 -11.53 -13.65
C GLY A 74 -4.17 -10.44 -12.94
N TYR A 75 -3.68 -9.88 -11.83
CA TYR A 75 -4.29 -8.71 -11.21
C TYR A 75 -3.95 -7.43 -11.96
N GLN A 76 -4.85 -6.46 -11.90
CA GLN A 76 -4.56 -5.07 -12.24
C GLN A 76 -4.10 -4.33 -10.98
N VAL A 77 -2.84 -3.92 -10.94
CA VAL A 77 -2.24 -3.28 -9.77
C VAL A 77 -2.34 -1.77 -9.93
N ILE A 78 -3.00 -1.12 -8.96
CA ILE A 78 -3.09 0.32 -8.82
C ILE A 78 -2.10 0.76 -7.74
N LEU A 79 -1.09 1.52 -8.12
CA LEU A 79 -0.09 2.10 -7.23
C LEU A 79 -0.42 3.57 -7.03
N VAL A 80 -0.40 4.06 -5.81
CA VAL A 80 -0.71 5.46 -5.48
C VAL A 80 0.39 6.09 -4.64
N ASP A 81 0.74 7.34 -4.91
CA ASP A 81 1.42 8.20 -3.96
C ASP A 81 0.37 8.91 -3.11
N LEU A 82 0.35 8.67 -1.81
CA LEU A 82 -0.55 9.38 -0.89
C LEU A 82 -0.29 10.89 -0.96
N ARG A 83 -1.30 11.74 -0.67
CA ARG A 83 -1.06 13.19 -0.52
C ARG A 83 0.10 13.44 0.44
N GLY A 84 0.98 14.36 0.11
CA GLY A 84 2.20 14.61 0.86
C GLY A 84 3.40 13.74 0.48
N ASN A 85 3.24 12.71 -0.36
CA ASN A 85 4.29 11.77 -0.74
C ASN A 85 4.54 11.74 -2.26
N GLY A 86 5.68 11.24 -2.66
CA GLY A 86 6.04 10.96 -4.05
C GLY A 86 5.81 12.14 -4.99
N LEU A 87 5.04 11.91 -6.05
CA LEU A 87 4.66 12.92 -7.05
C LEU A 87 3.27 13.53 -6.80
N SER A 88 2.55 13.12 -5.76
CA SER A 88 1.33 13.80 -5.34
C SER A 88 1.62 15.18 -4.76
N ASP A 89 0.61 16.06 -4.77
CA ASP A 89 0.71 17.36 -4.12
C ASP A 89 1.01 17.21 -2.62
N LYS A 90 1.75 18.18 -2.08
CA LYS A 90 2.29 18.17 -0.72
C LYS A 90 1.83 19.42 0.05
N PRO A 91 0.54 19.55 0.36
CA PRO A 91 0.08 20.69 1.16
C PRO A 91 0.76 20.69 2.54
N GLU A 92 1.28 21.84 2.95
CA GLU A 92 1.97 21.98 4.24
C GLU A 92 1.00 22.28 5.41
N ASN A 93 -0.21 22.72 5.11
CA ASN A 93 -1.22 23.01 6.12
C ASN A 93 -1.89 21.73 6.63
N PRO A 94 -2.02 21.54 7.96
CA PRO A 94 -2.64 20.34 8.54
C PRO A 94 -4.09 20.13 8.08
N GLU A 95 -4.84 21.21 7.83
CA GLU A 95 -6.24 21.16 7.41
C GLU A 95 -6.46 20.32 6.16
N ALA A 96 -5.45 20.25 5.27
CA ALA A 96 -5.49 19.41 4.07
C ALA A 96 -5.49 17.91 4.37
N TYR A 97 -5.18 17.49 5.60
CA TYR A 97 -5.13 16.08 6.02
C TYR A 97 -6.28 15.70 6.95
N THR A 98 -7.12 16.65 7.36
CA THR A 98 -8.24 16.42 8.29
C THR A 98 -9.33 15.54 7.69
N ASN A 99 -10.20 15.02 8.54
CA ASN A 99 -11.42 14.31 8.15
C ASN A 99 -11.15 13.11 7.21
N ASN A 100 -10.10 12.36 7.47
CA ASN A 100 -9.69 11.19 6.69
C ASN A 100 -9.41 11.53 5.22
N ALA A 101 -8.81 12.68 4.94
CA ALA A 101 -8.57 13.17 3.58
C ALA A 101 -7.85 12.14 2.69
N GLU A 102 -6.84 11.43 3.22
CA GLU A 102 -6.11 10.41 2.47
C GLU A 102 -7.01 9.22 2.09
N ALA A 103 -7.88 8.77 2.98
CA ALA A 103 -8.84 7.71 2.66
C ALA A 103 -9.88 8.18 1.62
N LYS A 104 -10.30 9.45 1.67
CA LYS A 104 -11.17 10.07 0.65
C LYS A 104 -10.49 10.16 -0.71
N ASP A 105 -9.18 10.46 -0.75
CA ASP A 105 -8.41 10.44 -2.00
C ASP A 105 -8.47 9.08 -2.66
N LEU A 106 -8.22 8.02 -1.88
CA LEU A 106 -8.21 6.65 -2.37
C LEU A 106 -9.61 6.22 -2.85
N MET A 107 -10.65 6.50 -2.06
CA MET A 107 -12.03 6.22 -2.45
C MET A 107 -12.39 6.95 -3.75
N GLY A 108 -12.08 8.24 -3.84
CA GLY A 108 -12.34 9.05 -5.03
C GLY A 108 -11.55 8.58 -6.25
N LEU A 109 -10.29 8.16 -6.08
CA LEU A 109 -9.48 7.58 -7.15
C LEU A 109 -10.13 6.30 -7.70
N MET A 110 -10.56 5.38 -6.83
CA MET A 110 -11.18 4.11 -7.26
C MET A 110 -12.53 4.36 -7.96
N GLN A 111 -13.31 5.35 -7.52
CA GLN A 111 -14.53 5.80 -8.18
C GLN A 111 -14.24 6.45 -9.55
N TYR A 112 -13.22 7.32 -9.63
CA TYR A 112 -12.76 7.94 -10.89
C TYR A 112 -12.34 6.88 -11.93
N LEU A 113 -11.68 5.82 -11.49
CA LEU A 113 -11.29 4.67 -12.31
C LEU A 113 -12.47 3.71 -12.59
N GLN A 114 -13.66 4.00 -12.07
CA GLN A 114 -14.92 3.27 -12.28
C GLN A 114 -14.89 1.81 -11.80
N PHE A 115 -14.05 1.47 -10.82
CA PHE A 115 -14.04 0.14 -10.24
C PHE A 115 -15.26 -0.08 -9.33
N LYS A 116 -16.07 -1.10 -9.64
CA LYS A 116 -17.26 -1.47 -8.87
C LYS A 116 -16.93 -2.31 -7.63
N SER A 117 -15.80 -2.98 -7.67
CA SER A 117 -15.21 -3.73 -6.55
C SER A 117 -13.70 -3.77 -6.75
N TYR A 118 -12.96 -3.78 -5.66
CA TYR A 118 -11.51 -3.87 -5.67
C TYR A 118 -10.99 -4.49 -4.37
N LYS A 119 -9.74 -4.95 -4.42
CA LYS A 119 -8.95 -5.37 -3.26
C LYS A 119 -7.95 -4.29 -2.88
N ALA A 120 -7.48 -4.27 -1.63
CA ALA A 120 -6.47 -3.30 -1.22
C ALA A 120 -5.44 -3.90 -0.26
N ILE A 121 -4.19 -3.46 -0.39
CA ILE A 121 -3.08 -3.86 0.47
C ILE A 121 -2.43 -2.58 1.01
N GLY A 122 -2.45 -2.40 2.32
CA GLY A 122 -1.72 -1.36 3.02
C GLY A 122 -0.55 -1.94 3.80
N TYR A 123 0.51 -1.15 3.99
CA TYR A 123 1.62 -1.50 4.88
C TYR A 123 1.97 -0.36 5.82
N SER A 124 2.20 -0.66 7.11
CA SER A 124 2.53 0.35 8.11
C SER A 124 1.45 1.45 8.16
N ARG A 125 1.80 2.72 8.01
CA ARG A 125 0.83 3.82 7.94
C ARG A 125 -0.21 3.62 6.81
N GLY A 126 0.15 2.96 5.70
CA GLY A 126 -0.80 2.58 4.66
C GLY A 126 -1.93 1.67 5.16
N SER A 127 -1.67 0.81 6.14
CA SER A 127 -2.70 0.00 6.82
C SER A 127 -3.67 0.85 7.64
N ILE A 128 -3.18 1.90 8.28
CA ILE A 128 -4.02 2.84 9.04
C ILE A 128 -4.97 3.60 8.12
N ILE A 129 -4.46 4.09 7.00
CA ILE A 129 -5.28 4.76 5.96
C ILE A 129 -6.30 3.77 5.38
N LEU A 130 -5.87 2.52 5.10
CA LEU A 130 -6.75 1.47 4.59
C LEU A 130 -7.86 1.11 5.59
N ALA A 131 -7.55 1.00 6.89
CA ALA A 131 -8.58 0.75 7.90
C ALA A 131 -9.68 1.84 7.90
N SER A 132 -9.28 3.12 7.72
CA SER A 132 -10.23 4.21 7.55
C SER A 132 -11.03 4.11 6.24
N LEU A 133 -10.37 3.73 5.14
CA LEU A 133 -11.03 3.50 3.85
C LEU A 133 -12.08 2.39 3.94
N LEU A 134 -11.80 1.28 4.61
CA LEU A 134 -12.74 0.16 4.79
C LEU A 134 -14.03 0.56 5.51
N VAL A 135 -13.95 1.51 6.45
CA VAL A 135 -15.15 2.07 7.10
C VAL A 135 -15.99 2.90 6.15
N MET A 136 -15.35 3.57 5.18
CA MET A 136 -15.99 4.54 4.29
C MET A 136 -16.45 3.93 2.96
N ASP A 137 -15.75 2.91 2.45
CA ASP A 137 -15.99 2.35 1.12
C ASP A 137 -16.25 0.84 1.13
N GLN A 138 -17.50 0.47 0.85
CA GLN A 138 -17.92 -0.93 0.76
C GLN A 138 -17.50 -1.61 -0.56
N HIS A 139 -16.99 -0.86 -1.55
CA HIS A 139 -16.45 -1.43 -2.80
C HIS A 139 -15.08 -2.10 -2.60
N CYS A 140 -14.37 -1.77 -1.51
CA CYS A 140 -13.19 -2.52 -1.09
C CYS A 140 -13.63 -3.83 -0.44
N SER A 141 -13.60 -4.93 -1.20
CA SER A 141 -14.18 -6.23 -0.78
C SER A 141 -13.26 -7.06 0.09
N THR A 142 -11.96 -6.98 -0.16
CA THR A 142 -10.92 -7.78 0.50
C THR A 142 -9.70 -6.90 0.75
N SER A 143 -9.10 -7.01 1.92
CA SER A 143 -7.99 -6.13 2.27
C SER A 143 -6.90 -6.82 3.10
N VAL A 144 -5.70 -6.25 3.02
CA VAL A 144 -4.54 -6.68 3.80
C VAL A 144 -4.01 -5.49 4.61
N LEU A 145 -3.97 -5.63 5.92
CA LEU A 145 -3.37 -4.69 6.86
C LEU A 145 -2.01 -5.23 7.30
N GLY A 146 -0.95 -4.78 6.66
CA GLY A 146 0.42 -5.26 6.89
C GLY A 146 1.21 -4.38 7.86
N GLY A 147 2.02 -4.99 8.75
CA GLY A 147 2.94 -4.30 9.64
C GLY A 147 2.24 -3.34 10.62
N MET A 148 1.06 -3.72 11.13
CA MET A 148 0.26 -2.87 12.02
C MET A 148 -0.50 -3.71 13.04
N GLY A 149 -0.40 -3.32 14.31
CA GLY A 149 -1.22 -3.80 15.41
C GLY A 149 -2.37 -2.87 15.73
N ALA A 150 -2.97 -3.03 16.91
CA ALA A 150 -4.18 -2.30 17.31
C ALA A 150 -3.92 -0.88 17.86
N ASP A 151 -2.69 -0.49 18.10
CA ASP A 151 -2.32 0.74 18.82
C ASP A 151 -2.85 2.01 18.15
N PHE A 152 -2.94 2.03 16.83
CA PHE A 152 -3.45 3.17 16.06
C PHE A 152 -4.93 3.50 16.35
N THR A 153 -5.67 2.57 16.95
CA THR A 153 -7.06 2.82 17.36
C THR A 153 -7.16 3.82 18.50
N ASN A 154 -6.04 4.07 19.19
CA ASN A 154 -5.93 5.12 20.21
C ASN A 154 -5.55 6.44 19.54
N PRO A 155 -6.42 7.48 19.57
CA PRO A 155 -6.10 8.80 19.02
C PRO A 155 -4.90 9.47 19.71
N ASN A 156 -4.56 9.04 20.92
CA ASN A 156 -3.39 9.49 21.69
C ASN A 156 -2.23 8.50 21.64
N TRP A 157 -2.11 7.72 20.55
CA TRP A 157 -1.03 6.76 20.39
C TRP A 157 0.36 7.41 20.56
N PRO A 158 1.15 6.99 21.57
CA PRO A 158 2.40 7.67 21.91
C PRO A 158 3.42 7.71 20.76
N ARG A 159 3.50 6.64 19.94
CA ARG A 159 4.40 6.59 18.80
C ARG A 159 4.06 7.67 17.77
N ARG A 160 2.79 7.84 17.43
CA ARG A 160 2.32 8.90 16.53
C ARG A 160 2.68 10.30 17.06
N ILE A 161 2.40 10.53 18.34
CA ILE A 161 2.69 11.81 18.99
C ILE A 161 4.21 12.06 19.04
N GLY A 162 5.01 11.02 19.30
CA GLY A 162 6.46 11.10 19.28
C GLY A 162 7.02 11.52 17.91
N PHE A 163 6.56 10.91 16.82
CA PHE A 163 6.93 11.33 15.46
C PHE A 163 6.51 12.76 15.16
N TYR A 164 5.27 13.15 15.50
CA TYR A 164 4.82 14.52 15.32
C TYR A 164 5.71 15.53 16.05
N ASN A 165 6.00 15.30 17.33
CA ASN A 165 6.85 16.17 18.13
C ASN A 165 8.27 16.26 17.57
N ALA A 166 8.84 15.13 17.14
CA ALA A 166 10.18 15.09 16.56
C ALA A 166 10.30 15.82 15.21
N LEU A 167 9.18 15.89 14.46
CA LEU A 167 9.11 16.65 13.20
C LEU A 167 8.94 18.15 13.44
N MET A 168 8.30 18.53 14.55
CA MET A 168 8.07 19.93 14.93
C MET A 168 9.21 20.51 15.75
N ASN A 169 10.01 19.66 16.41
CA ASN A 169 11.12 20.08 17.26
C ASN A 169 12.31 19.09 17.10
N ASP A 170 13.41 19.58 16.60
CA ASP A 170 14.62 18.80 16.30
C ASP A 170 15.42 18.39 17.55
N THR A 171 15.07 18.92 18.72
CA THR A 171 15.74 18.57 19.99
C THR A 171 15.13 17.35 20.70
N ILE A 172 14.04 16.76 20.18
CA ILE A 172 13.43 15.57 20.80
C ILE A 172 14.39 14.37 20.72
N PRO A 173 14.81 13.80 21.86
CA PRO A 173 15.74 12.67 21.90
C PRO A 173 15.13 11.40 21.28
N GLY A 174 16.02 10.55 20.72
CA GLY A 174 15.65 9.24 20.18
C GLY A 174 15.12 9.27 18.73
N TYR A 175 15.03 10.45 18.10
CA TYR A 175 14.58 10.61 16.71
C TYR A 175 15.68 11.15 15.77
N GLU A 176 16.93 11.19 16.21
CA GLU A 176 18.06 11.74 15.44
C GLU A 176 18.23 11.02 14.11
N SER A 177 18.23 9.68 14.13
CA SER A 177 18.34 8.86 12.92
C SER A 177 17.18 9.07 11.95
N PHE A 178 15.97 9.24 12.48
CA PHE A 178 14.78 9.54 11.67
C PHE A 178 14.90 10.92 11.02
N ARG A 179 15.28 11.96 11.78
CA ARG A 179 15.48 13.31 11.24
C ARG A 179 16.57 13.36 10.18
N LYS A 180 17.70 12.67 10.41
CA LYS A 180 18.76 12.52 9.43
C LYS A 180 18.20 11.89 8.14
N TYR A 181 17.47 10.78 8.27
CA TYR A 181 16.88 10.08 7.14
C TYR A 181 15.95 10.98 6.31
N ILE A 182 15.03 11.72 6.94
CA ILE A 182 14.12 12.60 6.20
C ILE A 182 14.86 13.74 5.50
N GLY A 183 15.93 14.29 6.12
CA GLY A 183 16.78 15.30 5.51
C GLY A 183 17.53 14.76 4.28
N GLU A 184 18.12 13.57 4.37
CA GLU A 184 18.80 12.90 3.25
C GLU A 184 17.85 12.58 2.08
N LYS A 185 16.57 12.33 2.38
CA LYS A 185 15.52 12.09 1.39
C LYS A 185 14.86 13.35 0.85
N GLY A 186 15.21 14.53 1.36
CA GLY A 186 14.59 15.79 0.97
C GLY A 186 13.09 15.86 1.29
N LEU A 187 12.65 15.16 2.34
CA LEU A 187 11.25 15.15 2.74
C LEU A 187 10.93 16.38 3.61
N SER A 188 9.76 16.98 3.43
CA SER A 188 9.32 18.14 4.22
C SER A 188 8.87 17.72 5.63
N PRO A 189 9.54 18.16 6.70
CA PRO A 189 9.08 17.89 8.06
C PRO A 189 7.67 18.40 8.32
N LYS A 190 7.29 19.56 7.78
CA LYS A 190 5.94 20.14 7.94
C LYS A 190 4.85 19.25 7.34
N VAL A 191 5.08 18.74 6.13
CA VAL A 191 4.15 17.81 5.46
C VAL A 191 4.01 16.54 6.29
N LEU A 192 5.13 15.94 6.71
CA LEU A 192 5.12 14.73 7.53
C LEU A 192 4.46 14.95 8.90
N ALA A 193 4.68 16.11 9.52
CA ALA A 193 4.02 16.51 10.77
C ALA A 193 2.50 16.60 10.58
N SER A 194 2.05 17.23 9.49
CA SER A 194 0.62 17.32 9.16
C SER A 194 0.00 15.93 9.00
N GLN A 195 0.67 15.01 8.31
CA GLN A 195 0.25 13.61 8.16
C GLN A 195 0.18 12.87 9.51
N GLN A 196 1.09 13.14 10.46
CA GLN A 196 1.06 12.53 11.78
C GLN A 196 -0.03 13.16 12.66
N LYS A 197 -0.19 14.47 12.61
CA LYS A 197 -1.21 15.18 13.38
C LYS A 197 -2.61 14.70 13.05
N GLU A 198 -2.91 14.58 11.76
CA GLU A 198 -4.24 14.24 11.23
C GLU A 198 -4.38 12.78 10.83
N GLN A 199 -3.45 11.91 11.25
CA GLN A 199 -3.53 10.48 10.96
C GLN A 199 -4.85 9.88 11.46
N PRO A 200 -5.58 9.12 10.64
CA PRO A 200 -6.81 8.45 11.05
C PRO A 200 -6.62 7.59 12.30
N SER A 201 -7.61 7.59 13.16
CA SER A 201 -7.69 6.75 14.35
C SER A 201 -9.01 5.98 14.32
N THR A 202 -9.09 5.00 13.40
CA THR A 202 -10.28 4.16 13.27
C THR A 202 -10.54 3.44 14.59
N SER A 203 -11.67 3.72 15.23
CA SER A 203 -11.98 3.20 16.56
C SER A 203 -12.23 1.69 16.54
N LYS A 204 -12.03 1.03 17.68
CA LYS A 204 -12.36 -0.40 17.85
C LYS A 204 -13.81 -0.70 17.47
N ALA A 205 -14.75 0.20 17.81
CA ALA A 205 -16.17 0.06 17.46
C ALA A 205 -16.44 0.16 15.95
N GLN A 206 -15.62 0.91 15.20
CA GLN A 206 -15.69 0.97 13.74
C GLN A 206 -15.11 -0.30 13.11
N LEU A 207 -13.95 -0.77 13.60
CA LEU A 207 -13.34 -2.02 13.14
C LEU A 207 -14.25 -3.23 13.36
N ALA A 208 -14.96 -3.29 14.50
CA ALA A 208 -15.90 -4.36 14.84
C ALA A 208 -17.14 -4.41 13.90
N LYS A 209 -17.38 -3.39 13.08
CA LYS A 209 -18.48 -3.34 12.11
C LYS A 209 -18.06 -3.66 10.69
N LEU A 210 -16.78 -3.89 10.44
CA LEU A 210 -16.29 -4.22 9.10
C LEU A 210 -16.87 -5.57 8.65
N LYS A 211 -17.30 -5.61 7.39
CA LYS A 211 -17.87 -6.80 6.74
C LYS A 211 -16.91 -7.43 5.75
N GLN A 212 -15.92 -6.66 5.32
CA GLN A 212 -14.90 -7.08 4.36
C GLN A 212 -14.04 -8.21 4.94
N SER A 213 -13.51 -9.05 4.06
CA SER A 213 -12.47 -10.02 4.44
C SER A 213 -11.15 -9.30 4.65
N VAL A 214 -10.51 -9.50 5.80
CA VAL A 214 -9.27 -8.81 6.17
C VAL A 214 -8.19 -9.80 6.56
N LEU A 215 -7.00 -9.67 5.96
CA LEU A 215 -5.77 -10.30 6.44
C LEU A 215 -4.96 -9.29 7.24
N VAL A 216 -4.65 -9.58 8.49
CA VAL A 216 -3.61 -8.89 9.25
C VAL A 216 -2.32 -9.69 9.11
N ILE A 217 -1.23 -9.06 8.66
CA ILE A 217 0.03 -9.74 8.40
C ILE A 217 1.21 -8.93 8.94
N CYS A 218 2.01 -9.53 9.83
CA CYS A 218 3.11 -8.87 10.50
C CYS A 218 4.38 -9.72 10.42
N GLY A 219 5.53 -9.06 10.52
CA GLY A 219 6.80 -9.76 10.76
C GLY A 219 6.84 -10.35 12.17
N ILE A 220 7.48 -11.49 12.32
CA ILE A 220 7.65 -12.15 13.65
C ILE A 220 8.39 -11.22 14.64
N GLU A 221 9.29 -10.39 14.11
CA GLU A 221 10.10 -9.43 14.88
C GLU A 221 9.52 -8.00 14.85
N ASP A 222 8.31 -7.82 14.30
CA ASP A 222 7.66 -6.51 14.19
C ASP A 222 6.86 -6.20 15.45
N ALA A 223 7.51 -5.57 16.42
CA ALA A 223 6.90 -5.08 17.65
C ALA A 223 6.60 -3.57 17.65
N ASP A 224 6.92 -2.87 16.56
CA ASP A 224 6.96 -1.40 16.51
C ASP A 224 5.58 -0.74 16.60
N ASN A 225 4.54 -1.39 16.08
CA ASN A 225 3.22 -0.81 15.89
C ASN A 225 2.10 -1.56 16.63
N GLY A 226 2.45 -2.22 17.72
CA GLY A 226 1.53 -3.03 18.51
C GLY A 226 1.36 -4.47 17.98
N ASN A 227 0.56 -5.25 18.65
CA ASN A 227 0.36 -6.65 18.31
C ASN A 227 -0.67 -6.83 17.20
N GLY A 228 -0.31 -7.52 16.11
CA GLY A 228 -1.20 -7.81 15.00
C GLY A 228 -2.37 -8.73 15.36
N ILE A 229 -2.20 -9.63 16.33
CA ILE A 229 -3.29 -10.49 16.84
C ILE A 229 -4.37 -9.62 17.50
N ASP A 230 -3.99 -8.60 18.27
CA ASP A 230 -4.95 -7.70 18.90
C ASP A 230 -5.77 -6.93 17.86
N LEU A 231 -5.14 -6.53 16.75
CA LEU A 231 -5.86 -5.91 15.64
C LEU A 231 -6.82 -6.91 14.97
N GLN A 232 -6.36 -8.12 14.71
CA GLN A 232 -7.19 -9.17 14.11
C GLN A 232 -8.45 -9.44 14.96
N GLN A 233 -8.32 -9.53 16.28
CA GLN A 233 -9.45 -9.77 17.19
C GLN A 233 -10.51 -8.66 17.19
N LEU A 234 -10.16 -7.45 16.72
CA LEU A 234 -11.11 -6.34 16.58
C LEU A 234 -11.95 -6.41 15.31
N ILE A 235 -11.58 -7.26 14.33
CA ILE A 235 -12.19 -7.31 13.01
C ILE A 235 -12.86 -8.68 12.83
N PRO A 236 -14.19 -8.75 12.71
CA PRO A 236 -14.92 -10.03 12.76
C PRO A 236 -14.54 -11.02 11.67
N ASN A 237 -14.35 -10.55 10.44
CA ASN A 237 -14.05 -11.41 9.28
C ASN A 237 -12.57 -11.28 8.90
N SER A 238 -11.69 -11.70 9.80
CA SER A 238 -10.25 -11.54 9.61
C SER A 238 -9.42 -12.76 9.97
N LEU A 239 -8.25 -12.83 9.34
CA LEU A 239 -7.19 -13.80 9.62
C LEU A 239 -5.93 -13.06 10.07
N PHE A 240 -5.07 -13.76 10.83
CA PHE A 240 -3.74 -13.27 11.19
C PHE A 240 -2.67 -14.21 10.68
N VAL A 241 -1.60 -13.66 10.10
CA VAL A 241 -0.42 -14.41 9.64
C VAL A 241 0.86 -13.70 10.08
N ASN A 242 1.79 -14.44 10.65
CA ASN A 242 3.17 -14.00 10.84
C ASN A 242 4.05 -14.46 9.67
N VAL A 243 4.99 -13.59 9.29
CA VAL A 243 6.01 -13.86 8.28
C VAL A 243 7.40 -13.51 8.82
N PRO A 244 8.49 -14.03 8.27
CA PRO A 244 9.84 -13.66 8.69
C PRO A 244 10.10 -12.15 8.60
N GLY A 245 10.93 -11.64 9.52
CA GLY A 245 11.46 -10.27 9.51
C GLY A 245 10.78 -9.31 10.48
N ASN A 246 11.38 -8.11 10.56
CA ASN A 246 10.89 -6.99 11.34
C ASN A 246 10.03 -6.04 10.49
N HIS A 247 9.64 -4.90 11.07
CA HIS A 247 8.81 -3.89 10.39
C HIS A 247 9.33 -3.46 9.01
N ASN A 248 10.64 -3.32 8.86
CA ASN A 248 11.25 -2.83 7.61
C ASN A 248 11.47 -3.93 6.56
N SER A 249 11.62 -5.18 6.97
CA SER A 249 11.99 -6.30 6.10
C SER A 249 10.82 -7.22 5.73
N ALA A 250 9.83 -7.40 6.59
CA ALA A 250 8.76 -8.38 6.42
C ALA A 250 8.01 -8.26 5.09
N SER A 251 7.64 -7.04 4.68
CA SER A 251 6.93 -6.80 3.40
C SER A 251 7.78 -7.06 2.15
N GLY A 252 9.09 -7.29 2.31
CA GLY A 252 10.02 -7.67 1.23
C GLY A 252 10.25 -9.17 1.11
N THR A 253 9.63 -9.99 1.94
CA THR A 253 9.82 -11.44 1.93
C THR A 253 8.92 -12.15 0.90
N LYS A 254 9.32 -13.34 0.45
CA LYS A 254 8.49 -14.17 -0.41
C LYS A 254 7.30 -14.74 0.34
N GLU A 255 7.48 -14.98 1.64
CA GLU A 255 6.44 -15.47 2.55
C GLU A 255 5.31 -14.45 2.67
N PHE A 256 5.63 -13.15 2.78
CA PHE A 256 4.65 -12.08 2.75
C PHE A 256 3.82 -12.09 1.46
N ALA A 257 4.48 -12.18 0.30
CA ALA A 257 3.80 -12.24 -0.98
C ALA A 257 2.94 -13.51 -1.13
N SER A 258 3.45 -14.66 -0.70
CA SER A 258 2.74 -15.95 -0.75
C SER A 258 1.49 -15.96 0.11
N ALA A 259 1.58 -15.50 1.37
CA ALA A 259 0.44 -15.44 2.29
C ALA A 259 -0.66 -14.52 1.75
N ILE A 260 -0.29 -13.37 1.18
CA ILE A 260 -1.27 -12.46 0.56
C ILE A 260 -1.94 -13.10 -0.65
N LEU A 261 -1.17 -13.72 -1.56
CA LEU A 261 -1.76 -14.38 -2.74
C LEU A 261 -2.71 -15.50 -2.37
N GLN A 262 -2.37 -16.31 -1.36
CA GLN A 262 -3.24 -17.36 -0.84
C GLN A 262 -4.55 -16.78 -0.28
N PHE A 263 -4.47 -15.68 0.45
CA PHE A 263 -5.64 -15.00 0.99
C PHE A 263 -6.53 -14.36 -0.08
N LEU A 264 -5.93 -13.74 -1.10
CA LEU A 264 -6.67 -13.08 -2.19
C LEU A 264 -7.33 -14.08 -3.14
N ASN A 265 -6.81 -15.31 -3.25
CA ASN A 265 -7.32 -16.41 -4.06
C ASN A 265 -7.55 -17.63 -3.19
N PRO A 266 -8.55 -17.65 -2.30
CA PRO A 266 -8.87 -18.85 -1.59
C PRO A 266 -9.27 -19.93 -2.64
N SER A 267 -8.47 -21.01 -2.71
CA SER A 267 -8.84 -22.18 -3.51
C SER A 267 -10.24 -22.60 -3.09
N SER A 268 -11.18 -22.67 -4.04
CA SER A 268 -12.47 -23.31 -3.81
C SER A 268 -12.20 -24.78 -3.50
N HIS A 269 -12.22 -25.10 -2.22
CA HIS A 269 -12.22 -26.48 -1.72
C HIS A 269 -13.65 -27.01 -1.72
#